data_bb6476e71ef303007af5139b3af518db
#
_entry.id   bb6476e71ef303007af5139b3af518db
#
_cell.length_a   1.000
_cell.length_b   1.000
_cell.length_c   1.000
_cell.angle_alpha   90.00
_cell.angle_beta   90.00
_cell.angle_gamma   90.00
#
_symmetry.space_group_name_H-M   'P 1'
#
loop_
_entity.id
_entity.type
_entity.pdbx_description
1 polymer ?
#
loop_
_entity_poly.entity_id
_entity_poly.type
_entity_poly.pdbx_seq_one_letter_code
_entity_poly.pdbx_strand_id
1 'polypeptide(L)'
;MVKKTGIIQEETLQSKELGADMTILIYLPVNYSPLYTYHVIIAQDGHDYFRLGKIGRQAEELMQNKEMERSIIIGVPYENVTERRNTYHPDGPKFEAYKRFLANELVPYIDEHYPTYQVGSGRTFIGDSLGATISLMTAVDYPSLFGGLILQSPYVDESVLQAVKQSSSLAHYAIIHQIGLEETAVKTTDGQVLDFIQPNEELKVLLEKSGADYLFETFEGDHKWTFWQPLISPSLKRMLPYSLVN
;
A
#
# COMPACT_ATOMS: atom_id res chain seq x y z
N MET A 1 2.01 -31.70 -7.42
CA MET A 1 0.67 -31.11 -7.30
C MET A 1 0.75 -29.68 -7.82
N VAL A 2 -0.14 -29.28 -8.72
CA VAL A 2 -0.25 -27.89 -9.16
C VAL A 2 -0.76 -27.09 -7.96
N LYS A 3 0.04 -26.11 -7.45
CA LYS A 3 -0.45 -25.19 -6.40
C LYS A 3 -1.64 -24.44 -6.98
N LYS A 4 -2.81 -24.56 -6.35
CA LYS A 4 -3.97 -23.77 -6.71
C LYS A 4 -3.65 -22.30 -6.36
N THR A 5 -3.89 -21.40 -7.27
CA THR A 5 -3.80 -19.95 -7.05
C THR A 5 -5.19 -19.35 -7.00
N GLY A 6 -5.37 -18.29 -6.23
CA GLY A 6 -6.61 -17.52 -6.24
C GLY A 6 -6.87 -16.88 -7.61
N ILE A 7 -7.96 -16.17 -7.72
CA ILE A 7 -8.39 -15.50 -8.95
C ILE A 7 -8.19 -13.98 -8.82
N ILE A 8 -7.83 -13.33 -9.91
CA ILE A 8 -7.87 -11.88 -10.04
C ILE A 8 -9.08 -11.54 -10.89
N GLN A 9 -9.95 -10.70 -10.37
CA GLN A 9 -11.09 -10.12 -11.07
C GLN A 9 -10.77 -8.65 -11.37
N GLU A 10 -11.20 -8.17 -12.51
CA GLU A 10 -11.12 -6.76 -12.87
C GLU A 10 -12.51 -6.15 -12.79
N GLU A 11 -12.64 -5.05 -12.09
CA GLU A 11 -13.89 -4.32 -11.93
C GLU A 11 -13.68 -2.85 -12.24
N THR A 12 -14.76 -2.17 -12.61
CA THR A 12 -14.74 -0.73 -12.89
C THR A 12 -15.59 0.00 -11.87
N LEU A 13 -14.97 0.95 -11.18
CA LEU A 13 -15.63 1.84 -10.24
C LEU A 13 -15.71 3.25 -10.82
N GLN A 14 -16.93 3.74 -11.05
CA GLN A 14 -17.13 5.11 -11.48
C GLN A 14 -16.83 6.09 -10.34
N SER A 15 -15.74 6.84 -10.48
CA SER A 15 -15.33 7.82 -9.48
C SER A 15 -15.91 9.19 -9.77
N LYS A 16 -16.63 9.74 -8.82
CA LYS A 16 -17.09 11.14 -8.83
C LYS A 16 -15.95 12.08 -8.45
N GLU A 17 -15.08 11.66 -7.52
CA GLU A 17 -13.94 12.44 -7.05
C GLU A 17 -12.92 12.69 -8.16
N LEU A 18 -12.71 11.70 -9.03
CA LEU A 18 -11.76 11.80 -10.15
C LEU A 18 -12.45 12.16 -11.48
N GLY A 19 -13.78 12.06 -11.54
CA GLY A 19 -14.56 12.29 -12.76
C GLY A 19 -14.24 11.27 -13.87
N ALA A 20 -13.86 10.04 -13.51
CA ALA A 20 -13.42 9.01 -14.43
C ALA A 20 -13.81 7.60 -13.95
N ASP A 21 -13.83 6.65 -14.85
CA ASP A 21 -13.94 5.24 -14.52
C ASP A 21 -12.59 4.71 -14.06
N MET A 22 -12.56 4.14 -12.85
CA MET A 22 -11.36 3.59 -12.23
C MET A 22 -11.36 2.08 -12.31
N THR A 23 -10.36 1.51 -12.96
CA THR A 23 -10.14 0.06 -12.92
C THR A 23 -9.61 -0.34 -11.56
N ILE A 24 -10.16 -1.40 -10.97
CA ILE A 24 -9.65 -2.05 -9.76
C ILE A 24 -9.46 -3.54 -10.02
N LEU A 25 -8.38 -4.08 -9.46
CA LEU A 25 -8.04 -5.51 -9.56
C LEU A 25 -8.30 -6.14 -8.19
N ILE A 26 -9.10 -7.19 -8.15
CA ILE A 26 -9.48 -7.82 -6.89
C ILE A 26 -8.99 -9.26 -6.88
N TYR A 27 -8.01 -9.53 -6.01
CA TYR A 27 -7.55 -10.88 -5.78
C TYR A 27 -8.36 -11.55 -4.66
N LEU A 28 -8.98 -12.67 -5.00
CA LEU A 28 -9.68 -13.54 -4.06
C LEU A 28 -8.86 -14.83 -3.88
N PRO A 29 -8.56 -15.24 -2.63
CA PRO A 29 -7.76 -16.44 -2.36
C PRO A 29 -8.49 -17.73 -2.77
N VAL A 30 -7.75 -18.82 -2.91
CA VAL A 30 -8.27 -20.13 -3.37
C VAL A 30 -9.50 -20.60 -2.59
N ASN A 31 -9.52 -20.36 -1.30
CA ASN A 31 -10.60 -20.76 -0.41
C ASN A 31 -11.52 -19.60 -0.03
N TYR A 32 -11.64 -18.60 -0.93
CA TYR A 32 -12.57 -17.49 -0.71
C TYR A 32 -13.99 -18.01 -0.50
N SER A 33 -14.64 -17.51 0.54
CA SER A 33 -16.05 -17.77 0.84
C SER A 33 -16.68 -16.55 1.48
N PRO A 34 -17.90 -16.15 1.08
CA PRO A 34 -18.61 -15.03 1.71
C PRO A 34 -18.99 -15.27 3.18
N LEU A 35 -18.75 -16.49 3.69
CA LEU A 35 -18.98 -16.85 5.09
C LEU A 35 -17.80 -16.50 6.01
N TYR A 36 -16.66 -16.08 5.44
CA TYR A 36 -15.49 -15.65 6.22
C TYR A 36 -15.34 -14.15 6.12
N THR A 37 -14.68 -13.56 7.11
CA THR A 37 -14.29 -12.15 7.09
C THR A 37 -12.82 -12.01 6.71
N TYR A 38 -12.49 -10.99 5.94
CA TYR A 38 -11.16 -10.80 5.36
C TYR A 38 -10.55 -9.46 5.75
N HIS A 39 -9.24 -9.47 5.96
CA HIS A 39 -8.44 -8.26 5.88
C HIS A 39 -8.37 -7.77 4.42
N VAL A 40 -8.17 -6.49 4.25
CA VAL A 40 -8.01 -5.86 2.94
C VAL A 40 -6.60 -5.30 2.80
N ILE A 41 -5.90 -5.71 1.75
CA ILE A 41 -4.63 -5.11 1.35
C ILE A 41 -4.90 -4.27 0.11
N ILE A 42 -4.65 -2.97 0.18
CA ILE A 42 -4.82 -2.05 -0.94
C ILE A 42 -3.43 -1.73 -1.49
N ALA A 43 -3.14 -2.24 -2.69
CA ALA A 43 -1.88 -2.04 -3.37
C ALA A 43 -2.02 -0.90 -4.39
N GLN A 44 -1.25 0.17 -4.18
CA GLN A 44 -1.05 1.17 -5.23
C GLN A 44 -0.25 0.52 -6.36
N ASP A 45 -0.30 1.09 -7.57
CA ASP A 45 0.37 0.48 -8.74
C ASP A 45 -0.06 -0.99 -8.96
N GLY A 46 -1.35 -1.26 -8.88
CA GLY A 46 -1.93 -2.61 -8.80
C GLY A 46 -1.41 -3.60 -9.84
N HIS A 47 -1.25 -3.18 -11.11
CA HIS A 47 -0.68 -4.05 -12.14
C HIS A 47 0.75 -4.49 -11.82
N ASP A 48 1.57 -3.58 -11.28
CA ASP A 48 2.97 -3.88 -10.98
C ASP A 48 3.09 -4.79 -9.75
N TYR A 49 2.29 -4.54 -8.69
CA TYR A 49 2.23 -5.44 -7.55
C TYR A 49 1.79 -6.85 -7.91
N PHE A 50 0.82 -7.02 -8.81
CA PHE A 50 0.42 -8.36 -9.25
C PHE A 50 1.43 -8.99 -10.20
N ARG A 51 1.98 -8.25 -11.15
CA ARG A 51 2.86 -8.76 -12.21
C ARG A 51 4.31 -8.88 -11.77
N LEU A 52 4.90 -7.81 -11.23
CA LEU A 52 6.31 -7.75 -10.80
C LEU A 52 6.44 -8.21 -9.36
N GLY A 53 5.61 -7.69 -8.47
CA GLY A 53 5.56 -8.04 -7.05
C GLY A 53 5.04 -9.46 -6.78
N LYS A 54 4.21 -10.03 -7.67
CA LYS A 54 3.56 -11.34 -7.48
C LYS A 54 2.83 -11.45 -6.15
N ILE A 55 2.27 -10.33 -5.67
CA ILE A 55 1.69 -10.20 -4.34
C ILE A 55 0.59 -11.24 -4.07
N GLY A 56 -0.29 -11.51 -5.04
CA GLY A 56 -1.35 -12.52 -4.90
C GLY A 56 -0.79 -13.92 -4.62
N ARG A 57 0.28 -14.32 -5.33
CA ARG A 57 0.94 -15.62 -5.11
C ARG A 57 1.62 -15.68 -3.73
N GLN A 58 2.31 -14.61 -3.34
CA GLN A 58 3.01 -14.55 -2.05
C GLN A 58 2.02 -14.60 -0.89
N ALA A 59 0.94 -13.82 -0.95
CA ALA A 59 -0.12 -13.83 0.05
C ALA A 59 -0.82 -15.20 0.12
N GLU A 60 -1.11 -15.82 -1.03
CA GLU A 60 -1.72 -17.17 -1.06
C GLU A 60 -0.85 -18.19 -0.34
N GLU A 61 0.47 -18.18 -0.57
CA GLU A 61 1.41 -19.09 0.07
C GLU A 61 1.43 -18.89 1.59
N LEU A 62 1.45 -17.65 2.06
CA LEU A 62 1.38 -17.33 3.49
C LEU A 62 0.06 -17.77 4.13
N MET A 63 -1.08 -17.52 3.48
CA MET A 63 -2.39 -17.93 3.99
C MET A 63 -2.53 -19.46 4.04
N GLN A 64 -2.06 -20.17 3.01
CA GLN A 64 -2.09 -21.66 2.99
C GLN A 64 -1.20 -22.28 4.07
N ASN A 65 -0.07 -21.64 4.37
CA ASN A 65 0.86 -22.07 5.43
C ASN A 65 0.42 -21.63 6.83
N LYS A 66 -0.69 -20.90 6.98
CA LYS A 66 -1.12 -20.29 8.24
C LYS A 66 -0.06 -19.36 8.83
N GLU A 67 0.56 -18.56 8.01
CA GLU A 67 1.53 -17.55 8.38
C GLU A 67 0.96 -16.13 8.30
N MET A 68 -0.18 -15.97 7.63
CA MET A 68 -0.88 -14.70 7.47
C MET A 68 -2.40 -14.91 7.59
N GLU A 69 -3.10 -13.91 8.11
CA GLU A 69 -4.56 -13.87 8.18
C GLU A 69 -5.21 -13.87 6.79
N ARG A 70 -6.47 -14.33 6.73
CA ARG A 70 -7.25 -14.32 5.49
C ARG A 70 -7.37 -12.89 4.97
N SER A 71 -6.96 -12.70 3.73
CA SER A 71 -6.96 -11.38 3.11
C SER A 71 -7.44 -11.43 1.67
N ILE A 72 -8.10 -10.36 1.23
CA ILE A 72 -8.29 -10.02 -0.18
C ILE A 72 -7.31 -8.90 -0.54
N ILE A 73 -6.93 -8.80 -1.81
CA ILE A 73 -6.00 -7.77 -2.26
C ILE A 73 -6.68 -6.94 -3.33
N ILE A 74 -6.71 -5.65 -3.12
CA ILE A 74 -7.25 -4.67 -4.06
C ILE A 74 -6.07 -3.94 -4.69
N GLY A 75 -5.84 -4.17 -5.97
CA GLY A 75 -4.85 -3.41 -6.73
C GLY A 75 -5.52 -2.22 -7.42
N VAL A 76 -4.99 -1.03 -7.23
CA VAL A 76 -5.42 0.17 -7.95
C VAL A 76 -4.35 0.48 -8.98
N PRO A 77 -4.55 0.13 -10.27
CA PRO A 77 -3.59 0.43 -11.31
C PRO A 77 -3.67 1.90 -11.73
N TYR A 78 -2.57 2.43 -12.22
CA TYR A 78 -2.53 3.69 -12.93
C TYR A 78 -2.67 3.48 -14.44
N GLU A 79 -3.21 4.47 -15.13
CA GLU A 79 -3.38 4.41 -16.59
C GLU A 79 -2.03 4.53 -17.32
N ASN A 80 -1.24 5.52 -16.93
CA ASN A 80 0.09 5.79 -17.46
C ASN A 80 0.94 6.57 -16.45
N VAL A 81 2.23 6.70 -16.72
CA VAL A 81 3.20 7.35 -15.82
C VAL A 81 2.84 8.80 -15.50
N THR A 82 2.28 9.55 -16.45
CA THR A 82 1.85 10.93 -16.25
C THR A 82 0.67 10.98 -15.29
N GLU A 83 -0.35 10.14 -15.48
CA GLU A 83 -1.50 10.07 -14.57
C GLU A 83 -1.09 9.55 -13.18
N ARG A 84 -0.14 8.61 -13.10
CA ARG A 84 0.43 8.18 -11.81
C ARG A 84 1.03 9.37 -11.04
N ARG A 85 1.83 10.21 -11.72
CA ARG A 85 2.40 11.41 -11.09
C ARG A 85 1.30 12.42 -10.71
N ASN A 86 0.32 12.65 -11.58
CA ASN A 86 -0.78 13.57 -11.33
C ASN A 86 -1.61 13.18 -10.09
N THR A 87 -1.73 11.89 -9.80
CA THR A 87 -2.55 11.35 -8.71
C THR A 87 -1.75 11.08 -7.43
N TYR A 88 -0.45 10.72 -7.53
CA TYR A 88 0.32 10.24 -6.38
C TYR A 88 1.33 11.25 -5.83
N HIS A 89 1.78 12.19 -6.66
CA HIS A 89 2.74 13.21 -6.22
C HIS A 89 2.03 14.31 -5.42
N PRO A 90 2.58 14.78 -4.30
CA PRO A 90 1.96 15.83 -3.49
C PRO A 90 1.55 17.10 -4.26
N ASP A 91 2.35 17.50 -5.27
CA ASP A 91 2.03 18.63 -6.16
C ASP A 91 1.11 18.23 -7.33
N GLY A 92 0.68 16.98 -7.40
CA GLY A 92 -0.15 16.50 -8.50
C GLY A 92 -1.56 17.10 -8.48
N PRO A 93 -2.10 17.53 -9.63
CA PRO A 93 -3.40 18.19 -9.68
C PRO A 93 -4.57 17.33 -9.23
N LYS A 94 -4.39 16.01 -9.20
CA LYS A 94 -5.41 15.04 -8.77
C LYS A 94 -5.10 14.40 -7.41
N PHE A 95 -4.02 14.80 -6.72
CA PHE A 95 -3.56 14.19 -5.48
C PHE A 95 -4.66 14.16 -4.40
N GLU A 96 -5.28 15.31 -4.13
CA GLU A 96 -6.37 15.43 -3.16
C GLU A 96 -7.63 14.64 -3.58
N ALA A 97 -7.97 14.67 -4.86
CA ALA A 97 -9.10 13.92 -5.39
C ALA A 97 -8.87 12.41 -5.28
N TYR A 98 -7.64 11.95 -5.50
CA TYR A 98 -7.31 10.53 -5.40
C TYR A 98 -7.36 10.02 -3.95
N LYS A 99 -6.91 10.81 -2.96
CA LYS A 99 -7.09 10.47 -1.54
C LYS A 99 -8.57 10.34 -1.19
N ARG A 100 -9.41 11.27 -1.66
CA ARG A 100 -10.87 11.18 -1.46
C ARG A 100 -11.47 9.98 -2.16
N PHE A 101 -11.03 9.65 -3.38
CA PHE A 101 -11.44 8.43 -4.07
C PHE A 101 -11.15 7.18 -3.22
N LEU A 102 -9.93 7.04 -2.72
CA LEU A 102 -9.55 5.90 -1.88
C LEU A 102 -10.43 5.80 -0.62
N ALA A 103 -10.66 6.93 0.06
CA ALA A 103 -11.36 6.96 1.34
C ALA A 103 -12.89 6.89 1.21
N ASN A 104 -13.47 7.64 0.27
CA ASN A 104 -14.90 7.88 0.21
C ASN A 104 -15.63 7.05 -0.86
N GLU A 105 -14.89 6.45 -1.79
CA GLU A 105 -15.48 5.64 -2.87
C GLU A 105 -14.94 4.21 -2.86
N LEU A 106 -13.62 4.00 -2.89
CA LEU A 106 -13.04 2.66 -2.93
C LEU A 106 -13.30 1.85 -1.65
N VAL A 107 -13.07 2.42 -0.46
CA VAL A 107 -13.30 1.72 0.81
C VAL A 107 -14.77 1.35 0.98
N PRO A 108 -15.76 2.26 0.82
CA PRO A 108 -17.18 1.89 0.87
C PRO A 108 -17.57 0.82 -0.15
N TYR A 109 -17.06 0.92 -1.38
CA TYR A 109 -17.31 -0.08 -2.42
C TYR A 109 -16.85 -1.48 -2.00
N ILE A 110 -15.62 -1.58 -1.46
CA ILE A 110 -15.06 -2.86 -0.99
C ILE A 110 -15.92 -3.43 0.15
N ASP A 111 -16.31 -2.60 1.11
CA ASP A 111 -17.08 -3.02 2.28
C ASP A 111 -18.52 -3.45 1.93
N GLU A 112 -19.09 -2.90 0.86
CA GLU A 112 -20.40 -3.28 0.35
C GLU A 112 -20.38 -4.62 -0.41
N HIS A 113 -19.30 -4.88 -1.16
CA HIS A 113 -19.26 -6.03 -2.07
C HIS A 113 -18.51 -7.25 -1.52
N TYR A 114 -17.67 -7.05 -0.49
CA TYR A 114 -16.83 -8.11 0.07
C TYR A 114 -16.97 -8.20 1.59
N PRO A 115 -16.94 -9.41 2.17
CA PRO A 115 -17.05 -9.59 3.62
C PRO A 115 -15.74 -9.22 4.32
N THR A 116 -15.55 -7.94 4.58
CA THR A 116 -14.37 -7.37 5.23
C THR A 116 -14.62 -7.06 6.70
N TYR A 117 -13.55 -6.83 7.46
CA TYR A 117 -13.66 -6.43 8.86
C TYR A 117 -14.28 -5.02 9.06
N GLN A 118 -14.34 -4.20 8.03
CA GLN A 118 -14.95 -2.84 8.02
C GLN A 118 -14.43 -1.91 9.12
N VAL A 119 -13.21 -2.14 9.59
CA VAL A 119 -12.51 -1.31 10.59
C VAL A 119 -11.12 -0.94 10.08
N GLY A 120 -10.54 0.16 10.58
CA GLY A 120 -9.22 0.62 10.13
C GLY A 120 -8.14 -0.46 10.25
N SER A 121 -8.07 -1.16 11.38
CA SER A 121 -7.11 -2.25 11.60
C SER A 121 -7.27 -3.44 10.65
N GLY A 122 -8.40 -3.53 9.95
CA GLY A 122 -8.65 -4.51 8.90
C GLY A 122 -8.10 -4.11 7.52
N ARG A 123 -7.56 -2.90 7.35
CA ARG A 123 -7.12 -2.37 6.06
C ARG A 123 -5.66 -1.92 6.10
N THR A 124 -4.88 -2.45 5.17
CA THR A 124 -3.45 -2.14 5.02
C THR A 124 -3.17 -1.62 3.63
N PHE A 125 -2.48 -0.50 3.53
CA PHE A 125 -1.88 -0.05 2.28
C PHE A 125 -0.52 -0.71 2.04
N ILE A 126 -0.21 -0.97 0.78
CA ILE A 126 1.13 -1.27 0.31
C ILE A 126 1.41 -0.44 -0.95
N GLY A 127 2.59 0.15 -1.03
CA GLY A 127 3.01 0.94 -2.19
C GLY A 127 4.51 1.11 -2.25
N ASP A 128 5.02 1.36 -3.45
CA ASP A 128 6.41 1.72 -3.70
C ASP A 128 6.53 3.16 -4.21
N SER A 129 7.64 3.82 -3.90
CA SER A 129 7.93 5.17 -4.42
C SER A 129 6.75 6.13 -4.15
N LEU A 130 6.23 6.80 -5.19
CA LEU A 130 5.03 7.65 -5.10
C LEU A 130 3.79 6.88 -4.61
N GLY A 131 3.69 5.56 -4.89
CA GLY A 131 2.61 4.71 -4.37
C GLY A 131 2.66 4.57 -2.84
N ALA A 132 3.86 4.52 -2.26
CA ALA A 132 4.04 4.58 -0.81
C ALA A 132 3.69 5.96 -0.25
N THR A 133 4.06 7.02 -0.96
CA THR A 133 3.76 8.42 -0.58
C THR A 133 2.26 8.66 -0.49
N ILE A 134 1.51 8.34 -1.54
CA ILE A 134 0.06 8.55 -1.55
C ILE A 134 -0.65 7.71 -0.49
N SER A 135 -0.14 6.49 -0.20
CA SER A 135 -0.65 5.64 0.87
C SER A 135 -0.47 6.29 2.24
N LEU A 136 0.73 6.77 2.54
CA LEU A 136 1.04 7.49 3.78
C LEU A 136 0.19 8.75 3.94
N MET A 137 0.10 9.57 2.89
CA MET A 137 -0.64 10.83 2.93
C MET A 137 -2.15 10.61 3.06
N THR A 138 -2.69 9.54 2.45
CA THR A 138 -4.08 9.15 2.65
C THR A 138 -4.33 8.70 4.10
N ALA A 139 -3.42 7.94 4.69
CA ALA A 139 -3.52 7.50 6.08
C ALA A 139 -3.45 8.66 7.08
N VAL A 140 -2.65 9.68 6.80
CA VAL A 140 -2.56 10.92 7.60
C VAL A 140 -3.90 11.65 7.62
N ASP A 141 -4.56 11.78 6.47
CA ASP A 141 -5.81 12.53 6.33
C ASP A 141 -7.05 11.73 6.78
N TYR A 142 -6.98 10.39 6.69
CA TYR A 142 -8.10 9.50 7.03
C TYR A 142 -7.70 8.45 8.08
N PRO A 143 -7.31 8.88 9.30
CA PRO A 143 -6.65 8.04 10.29
C PRO A 143 -7.49 6.87 10.82
N SER A 144 -8.81 6.95 10.70
CA SER A 144 -9.72 5.89 11.18
C SER A 144 -10.02 4.83 10.12
N LEU A 145 -9.66 5.06 8.87
CA LEU A 145 -10.02 4.15 7.77
C LEU A 145 -8.99 3.05 7.53
N PHE A 146 -7.74 3.26 7.94
CA PHE A 146 -6.63 2.34 7.70
C PHE A 146 -5.86 2.11 9.00
N GLY A 147 -5.19 0.99 9.13
CA GLY A 147 -4.41 0.64 10.32
C GLY A 147 -3.02 0.11 9.99
N GLY A 148 -2.76 -0.25 8.73
CA GLY A 148 -1.47 -0.77 8.29
C GLY A 148 -0.89 0.00 7.10
N LEU A 149 0.44 0.21 7.11
CA LEU A 149 1.20 0.80 6.02
C LEU A 149 2.46 -0.02 5.74
N ILE A 150 2.63 -0.46 4.49
CA ILE A 150 3.88 -1.03 3.98
C ILE A 150 4.41 -0.06 2.93
N LEU A 151 5.46 0.66 3.29
CA LEU A 151 6.05 1.75 2.51
C LEU A 151 7.40 1.31 1.96
N GLN A 152 7.44 1.01 0.65
CA GLN A 152 8.69 0.61 -0.04
C GLN A 152 9.28 1.83 -0.74
N SER A 153 10.40 2.33 -0.21
CA SER A 153 11.15 3.47 -0.76
C SER A 153 10.25 4.68 -1.10
N PRO A 154 9.47 5.24 -0.15
CA PRO A 154 8.57 6.34 -0.45
C PRO A 154 9.32 7.55 -0.99
N TYR A 155 8.71 8.25 -1.96
CA TYR A 155 9.11 9.61 -2.31
C TYR A 155 8.75 10.53 -1.15
N VAL A 156 9.72 11.27 -0.65
CA VAL A 156 9.55 12.17 0.49
C VAL A 156 10.07 13.55 0.14
N ASP A 157 9.21 14.53 0.28
CA ASP A 157 9.56 15.96 0.18
C ASP A 157 9.14 16.71 1.45
N GLU A 158 9.38 18.01 1.47
CA GLU A 158 9.03 18.82 2.62
C GLU A 158 7.53 18.79 2.96
N SER A 159 6.66 18.66 1.96
CA SER A 159 5.21 18.61 2.18
C SER A 159 4.80 17.32 2.92
N VAL A 160 5.41 16.20 2.56
CA VAL A 160 5.21 14.90 3.24
C VAL A 160 5.72 14.97 4.68
N LEU A 161 6.93 15.50 4.90
CA LEU A 161 7.50 15.65 6.24
C LEU A 161 6.63 16.53 7.13
N GLN A 162 6.14 17.65 6.62
CA GLN A 162 5.25 18.55 7.36
C GLN A 162 3.92 17.92 7.70
N ALA A 163 3.30 17.19 6.77
CA ALA A 163 2.04 16.49 7.01
C ALA A 163 2.19 15.44 8.13
N VAL A 164 3.25 14.62 8.07
CA VAL A 164 3.53 13.61 9.11
C VAL A 164 3.82 14.27 10.46
N LYS A 165 4.62 15.35 10.47
CA LYS A 165 4.95 16.09 11.70
C LYS A 165 3.73 16.70 12.38
N GLN A 166 2.75 17.16 11.60
CA GLN A 166 1.52 17.77 12.10
C GLN A 166 0.46 16.72 12.50
N SER A 167 0.62 15.47 12.05
CA SER A 167 -0.32 14.41 12.33
C SER A 167 -0.17 13.90 13.77
N SER A 168 -1.29 13.84 14.49
CA SER A 168 -1.38 13.16 15.80
C SER A 168 -1.99 11.76 15.68
N SER A 169 -2.29 11.31 14.48
CA SER A 169 -3.15 10.16 14.23
C SER A 169 -2.40 8.84 13.94
N LEU A 170 -1.09 8.90 13.73
CA LEU A 170 -0.30 7.73 13.33
C LEU A 170 -0.03 6.73 14.48
N ALA A 171 -0.28 7.10 15.73
CA ALA A 171 -0.07 6.24 16.90
C ALA A 171 -0.86 4.91 16.86
N HIS A 172 -1.90 4.81 16.04
CA HIS A 172 -2.73 3.61 15.91
C HIS A 172 -2.34 2.71 14.73
N TYR A 173 -1.30 3.10 13.99
CA TYR A 173 -0.84 2.37 12.81
C TYR A 173 0.25 1.35 13.13
N ALA A 174 0.24 0.24 12.38
CA ALA A 174 1.41 -0.58 12.16
C ALA A 174 2.08 -0.13 10.86
N ILE A 175 3.36 0.25 10.91
CA ILE A 175 4.08 0.81 9.77
C ILE A 175 5.36 0.05 9.53
N ILE A 176 5.53 -0.48 8.31
CA ILE A 176 6.79 -1.02 7.81
C ILE A 176 7.31 -0.05 6.77
N HIS A 177 8.49 0.51 6.99
CA HIS A 177 9.13 1.48 6.13
C HIS A 177 10.48 0.92 5.66
N GLN A 178 10.65 0.79 4.36
CA GLN A 178 11.81 0.14 3.73
C GLN A 178 12.50 1.10 2.77
N ILE A 179 13.85 1.08 2.73
CA ILE A 179 14.66 1.90 1.81
C ILE A 179 15.92 1.14 1.37
N GLY A 180 16.28 1.25 0.09
CA GLY A 180 17.51 0.69 -0.46
C GLY A 180 18.74 1.54 -0.14
N LEU A 181 19.85 0.90 0.22
CA LEU A 181 21.10 1.60 0.57
C LEU A 181 21.80 2.24 -0.65
N GLU A 182 21.40 1.89 -1.87
CA GLU A 182 21.95 2.45 -3.10
C GLU A 182 21.06 3.55 -3.72
N GLU A 183 20.00 3.99 -3.03
CA GLU A 183 19.02 4.95 -3.54
C GLU A 183 19.47 6.43 -3.38
N THR A 184 20.77 6.70 -3.58
CA THR A 184 21.37 8.05 -3.48
C THR A 184 21.17 8.90 -4.73
N ALA A 185 20.82 8.29 -5.88
CA ALA A 185 20.68 8.97 -7.16
C ALA A 185 19.57 8.32 -8.02
N VAL A 186 18.35 8.34 -7.49
CA VAL A 186 17.18 7.73 -8.14
C VAL A 186 16.71 8.62 -9.27
N LYS A 187 16.63 8.04 -10.49
CA LYS A 187 16.04 8.72 -11.64
C LYS A 187 14.52 8.63 -11.57
N THR A 188 13.88 9.75 -11.35
CA THR A 188 12.42 9.85 -11.27
C THR A 188 11.76 9.87 -12.66
N THR A 189 10.45 9.66 -12.69
CA THR A 189 9.68 9.59 -13.93
C THR A 189 9.57 10.91 -14.68
N ASP A 190 9.82 12.04 -14.03
CA ASP A 190 9.89 13.38 -14.63
C ASP A 190 11.33 13.77 -15.04
N GLY A 191 12.29 12.83 -14.93
CA GLY A 191 13.66 12.97 -15.41
C GLY A 191 14.62 13.62 -14.40
N GLN A 192 14.18 13.92 -13.19
CA GLN A 192 15.08 14.37 -12.13
C GLN A 192 15.92 13.21 -11.59
N VAL A 193 17.01 13.53 -10.90
CA VAL A 193 17.82 12.57 -10.13
C VAL A 193 17.84 13.04 -8.69
N LEU A 194 17.26 12.23 -7.81
CA LEU A 194 17.05 12.59 -6.41
C LEU A 194 17.69 11.57 -5.46
N ASP A 195 18.16 12.08 -4.33
CA ASP A 195 18.51 11.25 -3.18
C ASP A 195 17.22 10.87 -2.44
N PHE A 196 16.98 9.57 -2.31
CA PHE A 196 15.86 9.04 -1.54
C PHE A 196 16.24 8.68 -0.11
N ILE A 197 17.54 8.50 0.18
CA ILE A 197 17.99 8.04 1.51
C ILE A 197 17.78 9.14 2.55
N GLN A 198 18.33 10.33 2.32
CA GLN A 198 18.27 11.41 3.31
C GLN A 198 16.82 11.79 3.69
N PRO A 199 15.88 12.04 2.75
CA PRO A 199 14.50 12.35 3.11
C PRO A 199 13.79 11.20 3.86
N ASN A 200 14.12 9.96 3.54
CA ASN A 200 13.56 8.79 4.24
C ASN A 200 14.13 8.62 5.66
N GLU A 201 15.40 8.99 5.92
CA GLU A 201 15.93 9.06 7.29
C GLU A 201 15.24 10.18 8.10
N GLU A 202 14.89 11.31 7.49
CA GLU A 202 14.11 12.37 8.14
C GLU A 202 12.68 11.90 8.45
N LEU A 203 12.02 11.22 7.50
CA LEU A 203 10.71 10.61 7.70
C LEU A 203 10.74 9.56 8.82
N LYS A 204 11.78 8.71 8.87
CA LYS A 204 11.99 7.73 9.94
C LYS A 204 11.97 8.39 11.32
N VAL A 205 12.71 9.49 11.50
CA VAL A 205 12.76 10.21 12.79
C VAL A 205 11.37 10.70 13.23
N LEU A 206 10.52 11.11 12.28
CA LEU A 206 9.14 11.52 12.55
C LEU A 206 8.25 10.33 12.91
N LEU A 207 8.36 9.23 12.16
CA LEU A 207 7.57 8.02 12.39
C LEU A 207 7.93 7.33 13.69
N GLU A 208 9.21 7.29 14.10
CA GLU A 208 9.64 6.80 15.40
C GLU A 208 9.00 7.56 16.58
N LYS A 209 8.72 8.84 16.40
CA LYS A 209 8.10 9.71 17.41
C LYS A 209 6.56 9.70 17.37
N SER A 210 5.96 9.10 16.35
CA SER A 210 4.51 9.12 16.15
C SER A 210 3.73 8.25 17.14
N GLY A 211 4.40 7.30 17.82
CA GLY A 211 3.76 6.30 18.68
C GLY A 211 3.24 5.07 17.93
N ALA A 212 3.43 4.99 16.61
CA ALA A 212 3.06 3.83 15.79
C ALA A 212 3.85 2.56 16.18
N ASP A 213 3.31 1.38 15.91
CA ASP A 213 4.11 0.15 15.83
C ASP A 213 4.94 0.22 14.54
N TYR A 214 6.14 0.78 14.68
CA TYR A 214 6.98 1.18 13.55
C TYR A 214 8.22 0.29 13.40
N LEU A 215 8.42 -0.21 12.20
CA LEU A 215 9.62 -0.94 11.80
C LEU A 215 10.27 -0.23 10.60
N PHE A 216 11.53 0.14 10.75
CA PHE A 216 12.37 0.61 9.65
C PHE A 216 13.36 -0.46 9.23
N GLU A 217 13.41 -0.75 7.94
CA GLU A 217 14.31 -1.75 7.35
C GLU A 217 15.07 -1.16 6.18
N THR A 218 16.35 -1.48 6.10
CA THR A 218 17.16 -1.18 4.91
C THR A 218 17.46 -2.47 4.14
N PHE A 219 17.67 -2.36 2.83
CA PHE A 219 18.07 -3.48 1.98
C PHE A 219 19.23 -3.09 1.06
N GLU A 220 20.07 -4.07 0.74
CA GLU A 220 21.14 -3.91 -0.26
C GLU A 220 20.50 -3.84 -1.64
N GLY A 221 20.49 -2.64 -2.24
CA GLY A 221 19.92 -2.43 -3.56
C GLY A 221 19.46 -1.02 -3.85
N ASP A 222 18.96 -0.85 -5.06
CA ASP A 222 18.47 0.41 -5.59
C ASP A 222 16.94 0.42 -5.77
N HIS A 223 16.41 1.51 -6.33
CA HIS A 223 14.98 1.81 -6.49
C HIS A 223 14.33 0.95 -7.60
N LYS A 224 14.23 -0.38 -7.39
CA LYS A 224 13.73 -1.34 -8.39
C LYS A 224 12.93 -2.49 -7.80
N TRP A 225 12.02 -3.00 -8.60
CA TRP A 225 11.18 -4.16 -8.26
C TRP A 225 11.97 -5.43 -7.90
N THR A 226 13.18 -5.61 -8.43
CA THR A 226 14.08 -6.72 -8.07
C THR A 226 14.37 -6.77 -6.57
N PHE A 227 14.40 -5.61 -5.91
CA PHE A 227 14.67 -5.50 -4.49
C PHE A 227 13.39 -5.42 -3.66
N TRP A 228 12.34 -4.78 -4.14
CA TRP A 228 11.06 -4.69 -3.42
C TRP A 228 10.28 -6.00 -3.38
N GLN A 229 10.31 -6.77 -4.48
CA GLN A 229 9.54 -8.01 -4.61
C GLN A 229 9.84 -9.05 -3.50
N PRO A 230 11.12 -9.32 -3.11
CA PRO A 230 11.43 -10.26 -2.03
C PRO A 230 10.94 -9.81 -0.65
N LEU A 231 10.73 -8.51 -0.45
CA LEU A 231 10.31 -7.91 0.83
C LEU A 231 8.80 -8.01 1.06
N ILE A 232 8.00 -8.28 0.04
CA ILE A 232 6.54 -8.32 0.15
C ILE A 232 6.09 -9.42 1.12
N SER A 233 6.57 -10.66 0.94
CA SER A 233 6.16 -11.79 1.79
C SER A 233 6.47 -11.57 3.27
N PRO A 234 7.70 -11.20 3.69
CA PRO A 234 7.99 -10.91 5.10
C PRO A 234 7.17 -9.73 5.64
N SER A 235 6.95 -8.68 4.83
CA SER A 235 6.14 -7.54 5.23
C SER A 235 4.67 -7.92 5.47
N LEU A 236 4.07 -8.71 4.57
CA LEU A 236 2.70 -9.19 4.73
C LEU A 236 2.55 -10.09 5.97
N LYS A 237 3.50 -11.00 6.19
CA LYS A 237 3.51 -11.88 7.36
C LYS A 237 3.60 -11.10 8.67
N ARG A 238 4.44 -10.05 8.72
CA ARG A 238 4.55 -9.19 9.90
C ARG A 238 3.32 -8.32 10.11
N MET A 239 2.75 -7.78 9.03
CA MET A 239 1.61 -6.87 9.09
C MET A 239 0.33 -7.57 9.51
N LEU A 240 0.11 -8.78 9.02
CA LEU A 240 -1.12 -9.56 9.21
C LEU A 240 -0.79 -10.98 9.72
N PRO A 241 -0.13 -11.11 10.88
CA PRO A 241 0.30 -12.42 11.39
C PRO A 241 -0.90 -13.30 11.71
N TYR A 242 -0.82 -14.58 11.31
CA TYR A 242 -1.88 -15.54 11.60
C TYR A 242 -2.10 -15.68 13.11
N SER A 243 -3.33 -15.51 13.56
CA SER A 243 -3.74 -15.68 14.95
C SER A 243 -4.45 -17.03 15.13
N LEU A 244 -4.03 -17.80 16.13
CA LEU A 244 -4.71 -19.03 16.52
C LEU A 244 -6.00 -18.78 17.35
N VAL A 245 -6.29 -17.49 17.63
CA VAL A 245 -7.43 -17.09 18.45
C VAL A 245 -8.57 -16.68 17.51
N ASN A 246 -9.39 -17.67 17.13
CA ASN A 246 -10.73 -17.48 16.58
C ASN A 246 -11.65 -18.57 17.15
#